data_6e434a9a990d944627cad049deef4e4f
#
_entry.id   6e434a9a990d944627cad049deef4e4f
#
_cell.length_a   1.000
_cell.length_b   1.000
_cell.length_c   1.000
_cell.angle_alpha   90.00
_cell.angle_beta   90.00
_cell.angle_gamma   90.00
#
_symmetry.space_group_name_H-M   'P 1'
#
loop_
_entity.id
_entity.type
_entity.pdbx_description
1 polymer ?
#
loop_
_entity_poly.entity_id
_entity_poly.type
_entity_poly.pdbx_seq_one_letter_code
_entity_poly.pdbx_strand_id
1 'polypeptide(L)'
;YFDGRIISLIPESLEIISNEILGEIISKKANILAGPTLGADPIIGGVLMKAQENSIQLQGAIVRKAAKEHGTGKQIEGLIQSSDKVLIVDDTCTTGKSVLMAAKATEKHGCSVVGIICVVDRDEGGRQEIEKSGYKFSSLLKVYNRKLIPWV
;
A
#
# COMPACT_ATOMS: atom_id res chain seq x y z
N TYR A 1 17.39 12.57 -5.35
CA TYR A 1 15.92 12.38 -5.35
C TYR A 1 15.59 10.99 -5.88
N PHE A 2 14.83 10.21 -5.12
CA PHE A 2 14.36 8.90 -5.53
C PHE A 2 12.85 8.99 -5.80
N ASP A 3 12.43 8.65 -7.01
CA ASP A 3 11.02 8.56 -7.38
C ASP A 3 10.59 7.08 -7.41
N GLY A 4 9.87 6.65 -6.39
CA GLY A 4 9.39 5.25 -6.27
C GLY A 4 8.48 4.82 -7.40
N ARG A 5 7.80 5.76 -8.06
CA ARG A 5 6.93 5.48 -9.21
C ARG A 5 7.69 4.93 -10.41
N ILE A 6 8.97 5.30 -10.57
CA ILE A 6 9.78 4.81 -11.69
C ILE A 6 9.90 3.29 -11.62
N ILE A 7 10.23 2.74 -10.44
CA ILE A 7 10.40 1.29 -10.31
C ILE A 7 9.08 0.53 -10.42
N SER A 8 7.97 1.11 -9.99
CA SER A 8 6.65 0.48 -10.11
C SER A 8 6.06 0.55 -11.53
N LEU A 9 6.71 1.28 -12.45
CA LEU A 9 6.32 1.38 -13.86
C LEU A 9 7.26 0.61 -14.80
N ILE A 10 8.24 -0.12 -14.26
CA ILE A 10 9.13 -1.03 -15.01
C ILE A 10 8.63 -2.45 -14.79
N PRO A 11 8.30 -3.23 -15.86
CA PRO A 11 7.67 -4.55 -15.73
C PRO A 11 8.42 -5.50 -14.81
N GLU A 12 9.73 -5.60 -14.94
CA GLU A 12 10.59 -6.51 -14.17
C GLU A 12 10.59 -6.16 -12.68
N SER A 13 10.68 -4.87 -12.36
CA SER A 13 10.62 -4.42 -10.96
C SER A 13 9.22 -4.59 -10.38
N LEU A 14 8.18 -4.28 -11.16
CA LEU A 14 6.80 -4.44 -10.72
C LEU A 14 6.46 -5.91 -10.46
N GLU A 15 6.99 -6.84 -11.25
CA GLU A 15 6.82 -8.27 -11.01
C GLU A 15 7.40 -8.69 -9.66
N ILE A 16 8.64 -8.28 -9.36
CA ILE A 16 9.30 -8.58 -8.07
C ILE A 16 8.50 -7.97 -6.91
N ILE A 17 8.16 -6.68 -7.01
CA ILE A 17 7.37 -5.96 -6.00
C ILE A 17 6.04 -6.68 -5.76
N SER A 18 5.36 -7.09 -6.83
CA SER A 18 4.06 -7.74 -6.74
C SER A 18 4.14 -9.10 -6.03
N ASN A 19 5.18 -9.89 -6.30
CA ASN A 19 5.38 -11.17 -5.64
C ASN A 19 5.65 -11.00 -4.13
N GLU A 20 6.50 -10.05 -3.75
CA GLU A 20 6.82 -9.77 -2.34
C GLU A 20 5.57 -9.29 -1.57
N ILE A 21 4.80 -8.35 -2.15
CA ILE A 21 3.57 -7.87 -1.51
C ILE A 21 2.51 -8.97 -1.43
N LEU A 22 2.41 -9.84 -2.43
CA LEU A 22 1.49 -10.99 -2.39
C LEU A 22 1.84 -11.93 -1.23
N GLY A 23 3.13 -12.13 -0.94
CA GLY A 23 3.59 -12.87 0.24
C GLY A 23 3.09 -12.24 1.55
N GLU A 24 3.16 -10.92 1.67
CA GLU A 24 2.63 -10.18 2.83
C GLU A 24 1.11 -10.32 2.97
N ILE A 25 0.38 -10.25 1.85
CA ILE A 25 -1.09 -10.45 1.82
C ILE A 25 -1.45 -11.83 2.37
N ILE A 26 -0.78 -12.88 1.92
CA ILE A 26 -1.01 -14.25 2.37
C ILE A 26 -0.71 -14.38 3.87
N SER A 27 0.46 -13.90 4.30
CA SER A 27 0.91 -13.95 5.69
C SER A 27 -0.06 -13.24 6.65
N LYS A 28 -0.58 -12.08 6.25
CA LYS A 28 -1.50 -11.26 7.06
C LYS A 28 -2.97 -11.62 6.86
N LYS A 29 -3.27 -12.55 5.95
CA LYS A 29 -4.64 -12.94 5.57
C LYS A 29 -5.49 -11.73 5.16
N ALA A 30 -4.88 -10.79 4.44
CA ALA A 30 -5.60 -9.66 3.86
C ALA A 30 -6.44 -10.13 2.66
N ASN A 31 -7.61 -9.55 2.47
CA ASN A 31 -8.44 -9.78 1.30
C ASN A 31 -8.64 -8.52 0.45
N ILE A 32 -8.12 -7.39 0.94
CA ILE A 32 -8.07 -6.12 0.21
C ILE A 32 -6.63 -5.59 0.22
N LEU A 33 -6.16 -5.15 -0.94
CA LEU A 33 -4.97 -4.31 -1.08
C LEU A 33 -5.43 -2.90 -1.43
N ALA A 34 -5.15 -1.93 -0.56
CA ALA A 34 -5.56 -0.55 -0.76
C ALA A 34 -4.38 0.41 -0.65
N GLY A 35 -4.47 1.56 -1.29
CA GLY A 35 -3.42 2.56 -1.17
C GLY A 35 -3.80 3.93 -1.70
N PRO A 36 -3.02 4.96 -1.37
CA PRO A 36 -3.28 6.31 -1.86
C PRO A 36 -2.89 6.44 -3.33
N THR A 37 -3.78 7.05 -4.12
CA THR A 37 -3.43 7.41 -5.50
C THR A 37 -2.33 8.49 -5.46
N LEU A 38 -1.36 8.51 -6.31
CA LEU A 38 -1.07 7.80 -7.57
C LEU A 38 -0.04 6.68 -7.38
N GLY A 39 0.80 6.75 -6.33
CA GLY A 39 1.94 5.85 -6.13
C GLY A 39 1.56 4.39 -5.97
N ALA A 40 0.45 4.12 -5.29
CA ALA A 40 -0.05 2.76 -5.07
C ALA A 40 -0.70 2.13 -6.32
N ASP A 41 -1.20 2.92 -7.27
CA ASP A 41 -2.06 2.42 -8.34
C ASP A 41 -1.40 1.34 -9.21
N PRO A 42 -0.15 1.50 -9.73
CA PRO A 42 0.51 0.45 -10.50
C PRO A 42 0.78 -0.81 -9.68
N ILE A 43 1.14 -0.63 -8.41
CA ILE A 43 1.45 -1.73 -7.49
C ILE A 43 0.21 -2.57 -7.24
N ILE A 44 -0.93 -1.93 -6.94
CA ILE A 44 -2.21 -2.61 -6.75
C ILE A 44 -2.55 -3.44 -7.99
N GLY A 45 -2.47 -2.84 -9.19
CA GLY A 45 -2.72 -3.54 -10.45
C GLY A 45 -1.83 -4.77 -10.64
N GLY A 46 -0.52 -4.62 -10.42
CA GLY A 46 0.44 -5.71 -10.52
C GLY A 46 0.16 -6.86 -9.54
N VAL A 47 -0.12 -6.53 -8.29
CA VAL A 47 -0.41 -7.53 -7.24
C VAL A 47 -1.73 -8.26 -7.53
N LEU A 48 -2.76 -7.57 -8.02
CA LEU A 48 -4.04 -8.20 -8.40
C LEU A 48 -3.84 -9.21 -9.53
N MET A 49 -3.03 -8.89 -10.54
CA MET A 49 -2.69 -9.84 -11.61
C MET A 49 -1.96 -11.06 -11.07
N LYS A 50 -0.97 -10.88 -10.19
CA LYS A 50 -0.25 -11.99 -9.54
C LYS A 50 -1.15 -12.82 -8.64
N ALA A 51 -2.08 -12.21 -7.92
CA ALA A 51 -3.07 -12.93 -7.11
C ALA A 51 -3.94 -13.81 -7.98
N GLN A 52 -4.43 -13.30 -9.12
CA GLN A 52 -5.22 -14.07 -10.08
C GLN A 52 -4.44 -15.25 -10.66
N GLU A 53 -3.18 -15.06 -11.07
CA GLU A 53 -2.30 -16.12 -11.57
C GLU A 53 -2.12 -17.26 -10.54
N ASN A 54 -2.13 -16.94 -9.25
CA ASN A 54 -1.96 -17.89 -8.15
C ASN A 54 -3.29 -18.35 -7.52
N SER A 55 -4.44 -18.03 -8.12
CA SER A 55 -5.78 -18.38 -7.60
C SER A 55 -6.04 -17.86 -6.18
N ILE A 56 -5.46 -16.71 -5.84
CA ILE A 56 -5.64 -16.03 -4.55
C ILE A 56 -6.75 -15.00 -4.69
N GLN A 57 -7.75 -15.10 -3.82
CA GLN A 57 -8.86 -14.16 -3.76
C GLN A 57 -8.38 -12.83 -3.14
N LEU A 58 -8.27 -11.79 -3.96
CA LEU A 58 -7.84 -10.46 -3.56
C LEU A 58 -8.59 -9.41 -4.36
N GLN A 59 -8.99 -8.33 -3.71
CA GLN A 59 -9.55 -7.15 -4.38
C GLN A 59 -8.69 -5.92 -4.12
N GLY A 60 -8.75 -4.95 -5.02
CA GLY A 60 -8.04 -3.69 -4.90
C GLY A 60 -8.96 -2.54 -4.53
N ALA A 61 -8.41 -1.56 -3.81
CA ALA A 61 -9.08 -0.30 -3.56
C ALA A 61 -8.11 0.88 -3.66
N ILE A 62 -8.56 1.98 -4.23
CA ILE A 62 -7.77 3.20 -4.36
C ILE A 62 -8.35 4.26 -3.43
N VAL A 63 -7.49 4.85 -2.59
CA VAL A 63 -7.90 5.87 -1.63
C VAL A 63 -7.49 7.25 -2.15
N ARG A 64 -8.48 8.10 -2.35
CA ARG A 64 -8.29 9.48 -2.81
C ARG A 64 -7.93 10.39 -1.63
N LYS A 65 -7.16 11.45 -1.88
CA LYS A 65 -6.80 12.46 -0.85
C LYS A 65 -8.03 13.14 -0.27
N ALA A 66 -9.06 13.34 -1.11
CA ALA A 66 -10.34 13.91 -0.70
C ALA A 66 -11.49 13.15 -1.36
N ALA A 67 -12.67 13.18 -0.75
CA ALA A 67 -13.89 12.69 -1.36
C ALA A 67 -14.21 13.50 -2.64
N LYS A 68 -14.90 12.88 -3.59
CA LYS A 68 -15.36 13.59 -4.81
C LYS A 68 -16.34 14.70 -4.41
N GLU A 69 -16.14 15.89 -4.96
CA GLU A 69 -17.09 17.01 -4.80
C GLU A 69 -18.42 16.74 -5.55
N HIS A 70 -18.37 15.91 -6.61
CA HIS A 70 -19.53 15.53 -7.41
C HIS A 70 -19.67 14.00 -7.51
N GLY A 71 -20.90 13.50 -7.60
CA GLY A 71 -21.22 12.08 -7.69
C GLY A 71 -21.47 11.44 -6.32
N THR A 72 -20.93 10.24 -6.09
CA THR A 72 -21.19 9.46 -4.87
C THR A 72 -20.48 9.96 -3.61
N GLY A 73 -19.64 11.00 -3.69
CA GLY A 73 -18.88 11.54 -2.56
C GLY A 73 -17.87 10.56 -1.94
N LYS A 74 -17.57 9.46 -2.61
CA LYS A 74 -16.70 8.41 -2.07
C LYS A 74 -15.23 8.81 -2.10
N GLN A 75 -14.54 8.58 -1.00
CA GLN A 75 -13.09 8.71 -0.89
C GLN A 75 -12.36 7.43 -1.34
N ILE A 76 -13.03 6.28 -1.30
CA ILE A 76 -12.48 4.98 -1.68
C ILE A 76 -13.14 4.50 -2.96
N GLU A 77 -12.34 4.15 -3.96
CA GLU A 77 -12.77 3.48 -5.19
C GLU A 77 -12.45 1.99 -5.07
N GLY A 78 -13.39 1.12 -5.43
CA GLY A 78 -13.28 -0.33 -5.37
C GLY A 78 -14.43 -0.98 -4.62
N LEU A 79 -14.46 -2.31 -4.64
CA LEU A 79 -15.44 -3.14 -3.94
C LEU A 79 -14.91 -3.49 -2.55
N ILE A 80 -15.10 -2.58 -1.61
CA ILE A 80 -14.67 -2.74 -0.21
C ILE A 80 -15.91 -2.83 0.69
N GLN A 81 -15.89 -3.73 1.66
CA GLN A 81 -16.98 -3.95 2.61
C GLN A 81 -16.49 -3.75 4.04
N SER A 82 -17.41 -3.40 4.96
CA SER A 82 -17.09 -3.43 6.38
C SER A 82 -16.69 -4.84 6.79
N SER A 83 -15.73 -4.96 7.70
CA SER A 83 -15.07 -6.22 8.11
C SER A 83 -13.97 -6.76 7.19
N ASP A 84 -13.72 -6.17 6.02
CA ASP A 84 -12.57 -6.54 5.19
C ASP A 84 -11.25 -6.31 5.93
N LYS A 85 -10.27 -7.16 5.62
CA LYS A 85 -8.89 -7.07 6.13
C LYS A 85 -8.02 -6.43 5.07
N VAL A 86 -7.58 -5.22 5.35
CA VAL A 86 -6.89 -4.36 4.38
C VAL A 86 -5.40 -4.29 4.67
N LEU A 87 -4.57 -4.61 3.68
CA LEU A 87 -3.17 -4.22 3.65
C LEU A 87 -3.06 -2.89 2.89
N ILE A 88 -2.48 -1.88 3.53
CA ILE A 88 -2.21 -0.59 2.87
C ILE A 88 -0.85 -0.63 2.20
N VAL A 89 -0.80 -0.16 0.95
CA VAL A 89 0.44 -0.12 0.14
C VAL A 89 0.69 1.28 -0.41
N ASP A 90 1.96 1.66 -0.53
CA ASP A 90 2.41 2.83 -1.32
C ASP A 90 3.80 2.57 -1.91
N ASP A 91 4.18 3.37 -2.90
CA ASP A 91 5.52 3.27 -3.51
C ASP A 91 6.61 3.73 -2.54
N THR A 92 6.40 4.81 -1.83
CA THR A 92 7.43 5.45 -1.00
C THR A 92 6.86 5.96 0.32
N CYS A 93 7.53 5.65 1.42
CA CYS A 93 7.26 6.25 2.73
C CYS A 93 8.29 7.35 3.03
N THR A 94 7.82 8.60 3.16
CA THR A 94 8.59 9.73 3.67
C THR A 94 8.16 10.06 5.10
N THR A 95 7.08 10.81 5.24
CA THR A 95 6.49 11.18 6.54
C THR A 95 5.36 10.25 6.98
N GLY A 96 4.93 9.29 6.15
CA GLY A 96 3.83 8.38 6.44
C GLY A 96 2.42 8.97 6.29
N LYS A 97 2.28 10.26 6.01
CA LYS A 97 0.96 10.94 5.97
C LYS A 97 -0.02 10.32 4.97
N SER A 98 0.45 9.96 3.78
CA SER A 98 -0.42 9.40 2.72
C SER A 98 -1.00 8.04 3.12
N VAL A 99 -0.16 7.14 3.60
CA VAL A 99 -0.59 5.80 4.02
C VAL A 99 -1.44 5.83 5.28
N LEU A 100 -1.15 6.74 6.22
CA LEU A 100 -1.97 6.95 7.41
C LEU A 100 -3.35 7.51 7.04
N MET A 101 -3.43 8.42 6.08
CA MET A 101 -4.69 8.90 5.55
C MET A 101 -5.50 7.75 4.92
N ALA A 102 -4.86 6.90 4.12
CA ALA A 102 -5.50 5.75 3.50
C ALA A 102 -5.98 4.73 4.55
N ALA A 103 -5.17 4.42 5.56
CA ALA A 103 -5.53 3.54 6.66
C ALA A 103 -6.77 4.05 7.42
N LYS A 104 -6.78 5.32 7.81
CA LYS A 104 -7.91 5.94 8.51
C LYS A 104 -9.19 5.96 7.65
N ALA A 105 -9.07 6.20 6.35
CA ALA A 105 -10.22 6.17 5.44
C ALA A 105 -10.83 4.77 5.34
N THR A 106 -10.03 3.72 5.27
CA THR A 106 -10.51 2.33 5.23
C THR A 106 -11.12 1.90 6.56
N GLU A 107 -10.53 2.30 7.71
CA GLU A 107 -11.12 2.05 9.03
C GLU A 107 -12.46 2.77 9.24
N LYS A 108 -12.56 4.00 8.75
CA LYS A 108 -13.83 4.74 8.78
C LYS A 108 -14.93 4.03 7.97
N HIS A 109 -14.55 3.25 6.96
CA HIS A 109 -15.47 2.41 6.19
C HIS A 109 -15.84 1.10 6.91
N GLY A 110 -15.25 0.81 8.07
CA GLY A 110 -15.50 -0.39 8.89
C GLY A 110 -14.54 -1.53 8.66
N CYS A 111 -13.45 -1.31 7.94
CA CYS A 111 -12.42 -2.34 7.68
C CYS A 111 -11.40 -2.43 8.81
N SER A 112 -10.65 -3.54 8.83
CA SER A 112 -9.50 -3.74 9.71
C SER A 112 -8.20 -3.59 8.92
N VAL A 113 -7.36 -2.62 9.28
CA VAL A 113 -6.02 -2.49 8.68
C VAL A 113 -5.06 -3.46 9.34
N VAL A 114 -4.60 -4.47 8.58
CA VAL A 114 -3.71 -5.54 9.08
C VAL A 114 -2.22 -5.18 8.99
N GLY A 115 -1.89 -4.13 8.29
CA GLY A 115 -0.54 -3.58 8.17
C GLY A 115 -0.42 -2.53 7.08
N ILE A 116 0.74 -1.90 7.03
CA ILE A 116 1.13 -0.92 6.00
C ILE A 116 2.47 -1.37 5.42
N ILE A 117 2.59 -1.43 4.10
CA ILE A 117 3.82 -1.76 3.41
C ILE A 117 4.14 -0.70 2.35
N CYS A 118 5.39 -0.26 2.29
CA CYS A 118 5.86 0.60 1.20
C CYS A 118 6.99 -0.10 0.43
N VAL A 119 7.14 0.21 -0.84
CA VAL A 119 8.28 -0.33 -1.59
C VAL A 119 9.57 0.23 -1.05
N VAL A 120 9.62 1.54 -0.78
CA VAL A 120 10.81 2.20 -0.24
C VAL A 120 10.49 3.01 1.01
N ASP A 121 11.19 2.72 2.10
CA ASP A 121 11.28 3.60 3.27
C ASP A 121 12.45 4.56 3.10
N ARG A 122 12.16 5.86 3.06
CA ARG A 122 13.19 6.91 2.91
C ARG A 122 13.90 7.29 4.22
N ASP A 123 13.50 6.69 5.33
CA ASP A 123 14.05 6.96 6.68
C ASP A 123 13.89 8.45 7.10
N GLU A 124 12.76 9.05 6.72
CA GLU A 124 12.43 10.45 6.99
C GLU A 124 11.38 10.60 8.13
N GLY A 125 11.31 9.61 9.03
CA GLY A 125 10.41 9.62 10.20
C GLY A 125 9.04 8.99 9.95
N GLY A 126 8.71 8.58 8.72
CA GLY A 126 7.41 8.02 8.40
C GLY A 126 7.11 6.72 9.13
N ARG A 127 8.10 5.83 9.24
CA ARG A 127 7.98 4.59 10.01
C ARG A 127 7.56 4.86 11.45
N GLN A 128 8.27 5.75 12.13
CA GLN A 128 8.01 6.07 13.54
C GLN A 128 6.59 6.62 13.72
N GLU A 129 6.12 7.44 12.81
CA GLU A 129 4.78 8.02 12.85
C GLU A 129 3.69 6.96 12.60
N ILE A 130 3.93 6.02 11.68
CA ILE A 130 3.02 4.90 11.39
C ILE A 130 2.93 3.97 12.60
N GLU A 131 4.06 3.55 13.17
CA GLU A 131 4.12 2.66 14.34
C GLU A 131 3.51 3.32 15.58
N LYS A 132 3.77 4.60 15.81
CA LYS A 132 3.14 5.41 16.88
C LYS A 132 1.63 5.51 16.72
N SER A 133 1.13 5.49 15.49
CA SER A 133 -0.30 5.46 15.20
C SER A 133 -0.94 4.07 15.38
N GLY A 134 -0.17 3.05 15.81
CA GLY A 134 -0.65 1.71 16.13
C GLY A 134 -0.63 0.71 14.99
N TYR A 135 -0.06 1.06 13.82
CA TYR A 135 0.01 0.15 12.69
C TYR A 135 1.36 -0.57 12.62
N LYS A 136 1.34 -1.83 12.16
CA LYS A 136 2.56 -2.54 11.76
C LYS A 136 3.04 -2.01 10.42
N PHE A 137 4.33 -1.68 10.33
CA PHE A 137 4.95 -1.16 9.13
C PHE A 137 6.06 -2.09 8.62
N SER A 138 6.11 -2.27 7.32
CA SER A 138 7.22 -2.93 6.61
C SER A 138 7.55 -2.18 5.31
N SER A 139 8.73 -2.42 4.78
CA SER A 139 9.12 -1.94 3.45
C SER A 139 9.99 -2.98 2.76
N LEU A 140 10.03 -2.99 1.43
CA LEU A 140 10.90 -3.90 0.68
C LEU A 140 12.34 -3.40 0.65
N LEU A 141 12.50 -2.09 0.58
CA LEU A 141 13.78 -1.40 0.53
C LEU A 141 13.81 -0.26 1.55
N LYS A 142 15.00 0.05 2.03
CA LYS A 142 15.26 1.20 2.90
C LYS A 142 16.38 2.06 2.33
N VAL A 143 16.27 3.37 2.46
CA VAL A 143 17.39 4.29 2.20
C VAL A 143 18.29 4.33 3.42
N TYR A 144 19.56 3.97 3.24
CA TYR A 144 20.60 4.07 4.26
C TYR A 144 21.86 4.65 3.64
N ASN A 145 22.41 5.72 4.22
CA ASN A 145 23.60 6.41 3.69
C ASN A 145 23.48 6.74 2.18
N ARG A 146 22.32 7.25 1.76
CA ARG A 146 21.99 7.57 0.35
C ARG A 146 22.01 6.38 -0.61
N LYS A 147 21.98 5.15 -0.10
CA LYS A 147 21.88 3.90 -0.88
C LYS A 147 20.58 3.18 -0.56
N LEU A 148 20.04 2.48 -1.54
CA LEU A 148 18.94 1.54 -1.32
C LEU A 148 19.52 0.22 -0.83
N ILE A 149 19.00 -0.28 0.27
CA ILE A 149 19.33 -1.59 0.81
C ILE A 149 18.04 -2.37 1.05
N PRO A 150 18.07 -3.72 0.98
CA PRO A 150 16.93 -4.53 1.38
C PRO A 150 16.55 -4.24 2.84
N TRP A 151 15.26 -4.30 3.09
CA TRP A 151 14.75 -4.26 4.46
C TRP A 151 15.02 -5.62 5.11
N VAL A 152 15.81 -5.64 6.18
CA VAL A 152 16.10 -6.85 6.97
C VAL A 152 15.41 -6.75 8.31
#